data_a2fd8a3e5c6e99d814b1ea9347c6a354
#
_entry.id   a2fd8a3e5c6e99d814b1ea9347c6a354
#
_cell.length_a   1.000
_cell.length_b   1.000
_cell.length_c   1.000
_cell.angle_alpha   90.00
_cell.angle_beta   90.00
_cell.angle_gamma   90.00
#
_symmetry.space_group_name_H-M   'P 1'
#
loop_
_entity.id
_entity.type
_entity.pdbx_description
1 polymer ?
#
loop_
_entity_poly.entity_id
_entity_poly.type
_entity_poly.pdbx_seq_one_letter_code
_entity_poly.pdbx_strand_id
1 'polypeptide(L)'
;WLSGEKKHYRKSLRTKSKYDAIELAEKLAIDLRVDVEVGKKVFGITLEELQLLYIDNREKDIGDDDGQITYQTWRQLPYKLNMGVEMLGFDTKVSSVKQGELEDYRQRRTAIRSVGVQTILNEQSQLNAMWEFGFKKGHSTFRKLDFKKLRLKSAVEKKRSTFTDAQYRKLHTFTEHWHKDKSLSEYEVLKRRMVHDMILILSNTALRIGECRQLRWGHLSDEQTLVNKDTDKKTNLVYITIPKLITKVRVARSFFTHGREYFDRLKDRQEFTNDTHLIFSMNGTKSFDDKEWGRIWKQL
;
A
#
# COMPACT_ATOMS: atom_id res chain seq x y z
N TRP A 1 16.72 40.47 -15.40
CA TRP A 1 16.65 40.22 -13.94
C TRP A 1 15.20 40.03 -13.50
N LEU A 2 14.90 38.92 -12.91
CA LEU A 2 13.58 38.63 -12.32
C LEU A 2 13.68 38.89 -10.82
N SER A 3 13.16 40.02 -10.36
CA SER A 3 13.28 40.46 -8.95
C SER A 3 12.70 39.48 -7.96
N GLY A 4 11.57 38.85 -8.27
CA GLY A 4 10.90 37.85 -7.41
C GLY A 4 11.68 36.55 -7.21
N GLU A 5 12.52 36.14 -8.18
CA GLU A 5 13.34 34.94 -8.10
C GLU A 5 14.84 35.22 -7.93
N LYS A 6 15.23 36.51 -7.88
CA LYS A 6 16.62 36.97 -7.72
C LYS A 6 17.59 36.34 -8.74
N LYS A 7 17.16 36.13 -10.00
CA LYS A 7 17.92 35.48 -11.07
C LYS A 7 17.84 36.20 -12.38
N HIS A 8 18.90 36.08 -13.19
CA HIS A 8 18.89 36.55 -14.56
C HIS A 8 18.31 35.50 -15.50
N TYR A 9 17.30 35.87 -16.27
CA TYR A 9 16.78 35.04 -17.34
C TYR A 9 17.58 35.30 -18.63
N ARG A 10 18.08 34.24 -19.24
CA ARG A 10 18.82 34.29 -20.51
C ARG A 10 18.27 33.23 -21.46
N LYS A 11 17.93 33.63 -22.68
CA LYS A 11 17.43 32.73 -23.72
C LYS A 11 17.96 33.16 -25.06
N SER A 12 18.47 32.25 -25.89
CA SER A 12 18.81 32.51 -27.26
C SER A 12 17.54 32.65 -28.09
N LEU A 13 17.43 33.71 -28.85
CA LEU A 13 16.27 33.98 -29.73
C LEU A 13 16.37 33.26 -31.08
N ARG A 14 17.48 32.54 -31.34
CA ARG A 14 17.73 31.71 -32.54
C ARG A 14 17.48 32.41 -33.86
N THR A 15 17.70 33.73 -33.93
CA THR A 15 17.63 34.53 -35.14
C THR A 15 18.94 35.31 -35.33
N LYS A 16 19.31 35.59 -36.58
CA LYS A 16 20.42 36.49 -36.95
C LYS A 16 19.93 37.88 -37.34
N SER A 17 18.63 38.06 -37.53
CA SER A 17 18.01 39.35 -37.85
C SER A 17 17.86 40.16 -36.57
N LYS A 18 18.39 41.37 -36.58
CA LYS A 18 18.26 42.30 -35.45
C LYS A 18 16.81 42.73 -35.23
N TYR A 19 16.04 42.91 -36.28
CA TYR A 19 14.64 43.28 -36.19
C TYR A 19 13.82 42.19 -35.52
N ASP A 20 13.92 40.94 -36.02
CA ASP A 20 13.22 39.78 -35.41
C ASP A 20 13.65 39.53 -33.96
N ALA A 21 14.94 39.77 -33.66
CA ALA A 21 15.45 39.62 -32.30
C ALA A 21 14.79 40.60 -31.31
N ILE A 22 14.57 41.84 -31.74
CA ILE A 22 13.90 42.86 -30.92
C ILE A 22 12.44 42.47 -30.68
N GLU A 23 11.70 42.10 -31.73
CA GLU A 23 10.30 41.69 -31.64
C GLU A 23 10.11 40.48 -30.75
N LEU A 24 10.97 39.46 -30.94
CA LEU A 24 10.93 38.23 -30.09
C LEU A 24 11.32 38.53 -28.64
N ALA A 25 12.25 39.46 -28.39
CA ALA A 25 12.64 39.85 -27.05
C ALA A 25 11.52 40.61 -26.33
N GLU A 26 10.84 41.54 -27.01
CA GLU A 26 9.69 42.27 -26.46
C GLU A 26 8.54 41.33 -26.11
N LYS A 27 8.18 40.43 -27.02
CA LYS A 27 7.15 39.39 -26.77
C LYS A 27 7.52 38.53 -25.56
N LEU A 28 8.78 38.06 -25.51
CA LEU A 28 9.25 37.24 -24.39
C LEU A 28 9.23 38.02 -23.07
N ALA A 29 9.57 39.30 -23.07
CA ALA A 29 9.53 40.15 -21.88
C ALA A 29 8.08 40.33 -21.36
N ILE A 30 7.11 40.48 -22.26
CA ILE A 30 5.70 40.58 -21.93
C ILE A 30 5.22 39.24 -21.32
N ASP A 31 5.49 38.11 -21.98
CA ASP A 31 5.11 36.77 -21.51
C ASP A 31 5.66 36.48 -20.10
N LEU A 32 6.94 36.83 -19.87
CA LEU A 32 7.57 36.67 -18.55
C LEU A 32 6.94 37.56 -17.46
N ARG A 33 6.55 38.80 -17.82
CA ARG A 33 5.85 39.68 -16.86
C ARG A 33 4.50 39.13 -16.49
N VAL A 34 3.71 38.68 -17.48
CA VAL A 34 2.42 38.03 -17.24
C VAL A 34 2.57 36.81 -16.37
N ASP A 35 3.55 35.94 -16.63
CA ASP A 35 3.81 34.75 -15.82
C ASP A 35 4.16 35.12 -14.36
N VAL A 36 4.97 36.16 -14.15
CA VAL A 36 5.30 36.64 -12.79
C VAL A 36 4.07 37.26 -12.09
N GLU A 37 3.23 38.02 -12.80
CA GLU A 37 2.02 38.64 -12.26
C GLU A 37 1.00 37.57 -11.78
N VAL A 38 0.87 36.49 -12.53
CA VAL A 38 0.00 35.33 -12.11
C VAL A 38 0.68 34.37 -11.12
N GLY A 39 1.85 34.75 -10.59
CA GLY A 39 2.55 34.00 -9.55
C GLY A 39 3.31 32.77 -10.03
N LYS A 40 3.52 32.59 -11.34
CA LYS A 40 4.34 31.51 -11.87
C LYS A 40 5.82 31.76 -11.64
N LYS A 41 6.56 30.74 -11.23
CA LYS A 41 8.03 30.78 -11.13
C LYS A 41 8.64 30.42 -12.47
N VAL A 42 9.44 31.36 -13.02
CA VAL A 42 10.15 31.19 -14.31
C VAL A 42 11.25 30.15 -14.23
N PHE A 43 11.93 30.05 -13.07
CA PHE A 43 12.94 29.05 -12.75
C PHE A 43 12.35 27.91 -11.88
N GLY A 44 11.07 27.61 -12.06
CA GLY A 44 10.38 26.57 -11.33
C GLY A 44 11.01 25.19 -11.53
N ILE A 45 10.78 24.31 -10.56
CA ILE A 45 11.24 22.92 -10.60
C ILE A 45 10.47 22.10 -11.65
N THR A 46 11.05 20.98 -12.06
CA THR A 46 10.41 19.99 -12.93
C THR A 46 9.43 19.12 -12.15
N LEU A 47 8.59 18.36 -12.85
CA LEU A 47 7.70 17.39 -12.25
C LEU A 47 8.46 16.23 -11.57
N GLU A 48 9.60 15.82 -12.15
CA GLU A 48 10.48 14.84 -11.54
C GLU A 48 11.05 15.36 -10.21
N GLU A 49 11.57 16.59 -10.22
CA GLU A 49 12.06 17.22 -8.98
C GLU A 49 10.97 17.37 -7.92
N LEU A 50 9.74 17.75 -8.31
CA LEU A 50 8.60 17.81 -7.39
C LEU A 50 8.27 16.44 -6.80
N GLN A 51 8.26 15.40 -7.63
CA GLN A 51 8.00 14.03 -7.20
C GLN A 51 9.03 13.56 -6.19
N LEU A 52 10.32 13.77 -6.45
CA LEU A 52 11.40 13.42 -5.54
C LEU A 52 11.30 14.16 -4.21
N LEU A 53 11.08 15.48 -4.25
CA LEU A 53 10.88 16.30 -3.05
C LEU A 53 9.67 15.85 -2.22
N TYR A 54 8.58 15.46 -2.88
CA TYR A 54 7.40 14.94 -2.19
C TYR A 54 7.68 13.60 -1.53
N ILE A 55 8.33 12.66 -2.21
CA ILE A 55 8.68 11.34 -1.68
C ILE A 55 9.61 11.48 -0.47
N ASP A 56 10.66 12.32 -0.57
CA ASP A 56 11.58 12.62 0.53
C ASP A 56 10.86 13.28 1.73
N ASN A 57 9.94 14.20 1.47
CA ASN A 57 9.13 14.77 2.54
C ASN A 57 8.25 13.72 3.23
N ARG A 58 7.66 12.79 2.45
CA ARG A 58 6.82 11.70 3.01
C ARG A 58 7.61 10.63 3.74
N GLU A 59 8.90 10.49 3.47
CA GLU A 59 9.80 9.60 4.21
C GLU A 59 9.88 9.98 5.69
N LYS A 60 9.88 11.27 5.98
CA LYS A 60 9.90 11.83 7.35
C LYS A 60 8.63 11.54 8.15
N ASP A 61 7.55 11.17 7.45
CA ASP A 61 6.28 10.80 8.06
C ASP A 61 6.18 9.30 8.35
N ILE A 62 7.23 8.50 8.09
CA ILE A 62 7.22 7.07 8.37
C ILE A 62 7.27 6.83 9.87
N GLY A 63 6.31 6.07 10.38
CA GLY A 63 6.25 5.72 11.80
C GLY A 63 4.98 4.98 12.15
N ASP A 64 4.80 4.77 13.46
CA ASP A 64 3.70 3.99 14.04
C ASP A 64 2.65 4.83 14.77
N ASP A 65 2.84 6.15 14.85
CA ASP A 65 1.92 7.06 15.51
C ASP A 65 0.76 7.49 14.60
N ASP A 66 -0.28 8.09 15.19
CA ASP A 66 -1.43 8.59 14.46
C ASP A 66 -1.00 9.72 13.50
N GLY A 67 -1.45 9.65 12.26
CA GLY A 67 -1.08 10.58 11.20
C GLY A 67 0.17 10.19 10.40
N GLN A 68 0.98 9.25 10.90
CA GLN A 68 2.13 8.72 10.18
C GLN A 68 1.74 7.67 9.14
N ILE A 69 2.65 7.38 8.22
CA ILE A 69 2.48 6.35 7.19
C ILE A 69 3.40 5.16 7.44
N THR A 70 2.97 3.98 7.01
CA THR A 70 3.85 2.80 7.08
C THR A 70 4.93 2.88 6.01
N TYR A 71 6.09 2.27 6.26
CA TYR A 71 7.15 2.09 5.27
C TYR A 71 6.62 1.51 3.94
N GLN A 72 5.70 0.55 4.01
CA GLN A 72 5.10 -0.04 2.82
C GLN A 72 4.26 0.96 2.02
N THR A 73 3.57 1.88 2.70
CA THR A 73 2.81 2.95 2.05
C THR A 73 3.75 3.91 1.33
N TRP A 74 4.84 4.34 1.98
CA TRP A 74 5.86 5.19 1.39
C TRP A 74 6.51 4.53 0.17
N ARG A 75 6.92 3.27 0.27
CA ARG A 75 7.53 2.50 -0.83
C ARG A 75 6.65 2.41 -2.08
N GLN A 76 5.33 2.55 -1.93
CA GLN A 76 4.40 2.51 -3.05
C GLN A 76 4.18 3.87 -3.74
N LEU A 77 4.65 4.98 -3.16
CA LEU A 77 4.43 6.32 -3.71
C LEU A 77 4.98 6.48 -5.14
N PRO A 78 6.23 6.09 -5.46
CA PRO A 78 6.75 6.19 -6.82
C PRO A 78 5.82 5.51 -7.84
N TYR A 79 5.37 4.29 -7.56
CA TYR A 79 4.50 3.53 -8.47
C TYR A 79 3.14 4.19 -8.72
N LYS A 80 2.62 4.93 -7.73
CA LYS A 80 1.33 5.63 -7.85
C LYS A 80 1.47 6.98 -8.56
N LEU A 81 2.65 7.60 -8.50
CA LEU A 81 2.92 8.92 -9.07
C LEU A 81 3.46 8.85 -10.49
N ASN A 82 4.35 7.89 -10.77
CA ASN A 82 5.10 7.82 -12.03
C ASN A 82 4.21 7.93 -13.25
N MET A 83 3.11 7.22 -13.30
CA MET A 83 2.23 7.20 -14.46
C MET A 83 1.67 8.60 -14.79
N GLY A 84 1.26 9.35 -13.77
CA GLY A 84 0.74 10.71 -13.96
C GLY A 84 1.84 11.70 -14.33
N VAL A 85 3.01 11.57 -13.72
CA VAL A 85 4.18 12.42 -14.03
C VAL A 85 4.70 12.13 -15.43
N GLU A 86 4.76 10.86 -15.84
CA GLU A 86 5.12 10.45 -17.20
C GLU A 86 4.18 11.03 -18.27
N MET A 87 2.87 11.02 -18.00
CA MET A 87 1.86 11.60 -18.91
C MET A 87 2.01 13.10 -19.08
N LEU A 88 2.51 13.81 -18.09
CA LEU A 88 2.79 15.24 -18.12
C LEU A 88 4.20 15.55 -18.64
N GLY A 89 5.09 14.56 -18.63
CA GLY A 89 6.52 14.68 -18.96
C GLY A 89 7.37 15.04 -17.73
N PHE A 90 8.35 14.21 -17.41
CA PHE A 90 9.23 14.38 -16.23
C PHE A 90 9.94 15.74 -16.21
N ASP A 91 10.42 16.20 -17.37
CA ASP A 91 11.13 17.47 -17.55
C ASP A 91 10.22 18.71 -17.59
N THR A 92 8.89 18.50 -17.59
CA THR A 92 7.92 19.59 -17.64
C THR A 92 7.99 20.42 -16.36
N LYS A 93 8.06 21.77 -16.50
CA LYS A 93 8.03 22.65 -15.34
C LYS A 93 6.67 22.62 -14.66
N VAL A 94 6.65 22.50 -13.34
CA VAL A 94 5.41 22.48 -12.53
C VAL A 94 4.54 23.72 -12.83
N SER A 95 5.16 24.88 -12.99
CA SER A 95 4.48 26.14 -13.28
C SER A 95 3.83 26.21 -14.69
N SER A 96 4.21 25.33 -15.62
CA SER A 96 3.63 25.28 -16.98
C SER A 96 2.46 24.32 -17.12
N VAL A 97 2.24 23.46 -16.15
CA VAL A 97 1.12 22.50 -16.16
C VAL A 97 -0.19 23.25 -15.94
N LYS A 98 -1.22 22.89 -16.69
CA LYS A 98 -2.57 23.43 -16.54
C LYS A 98 -3.39 22.56 -15.59
N GLN A 99 -4.30 23.18 -14.85
CA GLN A 99 -5.12 22.48 -13.84
C GLN A 99 -5.90 21.30 -14.42
N GLY A 100 -6.48 21.45 -15.63
CA GLY A 100 -7.26 20.42 -16.32
C GLY A 100 -6.45 19.46 -17.22
N GLU A 101 -5.13 19.49 -17.17
CA GLU A 101 -4.28 18.73 -18.13
C GLU A 101 -4.39 17.20 -17.98
N LEU A 102 -4.91 16.72 -16.86
CA LEU A 102 -5.18 15.31 -16.59
C LEU A 102 -6.69 14.98 -16.46
N GLU A 103 -7.59 15.82 -17.00
CA GLU A 103 -9.03 15.50 -16.96
C GLU A 103 -9.33 14.12 -17.58
N ASP A 104 -8.64 13.76 -18.64
CA ASP A 104 -8.79 12.49 -19.36
C ASP A 104 -7.87 11.38 -18.83
N TYR A 105 -7.29 11.54 -17.61
CA TYR A 105 -6.33 10.60 -17.01
C TYR A 105 -6.77 9.15 -17.12
N ARG A 106 -8.05 8.85 -16.85
CA ARG A 106 -8.57 7.48 -16.93
C ARG A 106 -8.42 6.87 -18.33
N GLN A 107 -8.77 7.61 -19.38
CA GLN A 107 -8.71 7.13 -20.76
C GLN A 107 -7.26 6.86 -21.16
N ARG A 108 -6.37 7.81 -20.92
CA ARG A 108 -4.93 7.68 -21.17
C ARG A 108 -4.33 6.51 -20.37
N ARG A 109 -4.68 6.40 -19.09
CA ARG A 109 -4.19 5.33 -18.20
C ARG A 109 -4.62 3.94 -18.63
N THR A 110 -5.88 3.77 -19.04
CA THR A 110 -6.40 2.48 -19.49
C THR A 110 -5.93 2.10 -20.88
N ALA A 111 -5.57 3.05 -21.73
CA ALA A 111 -4.96 2.80 -23.04
C ALA A 111 -3.56 2.16 -22.91
N ILE A 112 -2.79 2.57 -21.89
CA ILE A 112 -1.46 1.99 -21.62
C ILE A 112 -1.59 0.58 -21.03
N ARG A 113 -2.45 0.43 -20.03
CA ARG A 113 -2.71 -0.85 -19.34
C ARG A 113 -4.07 -0.81 -18.64
N SER A 114 -4.87 -1.84 -18.86
CA SER A 114 -6.13 -2.00 -18.13
C SER A 114 -5.89 -2.13 -16.63
N VAL A 115 -6.53 -1.27 -15.84
CA VAL A 115 -6.48 -1.27 -14.37
C VAL A 115 -7.86 -1.01 -13.78
N GLY A 116 -8.07 -1.48 -12.56
CA GLY A 116 -9.34 -1.24 -11.86
C GLY A 116 -9.55 0.23 -11.49
N VAL A 117 -10.82 0.65 -11.41
CA VAL A 117 -11.20 2.03 -11.06
C VAL A 117 -10.58 2.49 -9.74
N GLN A 118 -10.48 1.59 -8.74
CA GLN A 118 -9.86 1.91 -7.45
C GLN A 118 -8.37 2.24 -7.58
N THR A 119 -7.64 1.60 -8.49
CA THR A 119 -6.26 1.93 -8.78
C THR A 119 -6.13 3.34 -9.32
N ILE A 120 -7.00 3.71 -10.29
CA ILE A 120 -7.04 5.06 -10.87
C ILE A 120 -7.32 6.11 -9.79
N LEU A 121 -8.32 5.87 -8.94
CA LEU A 121 -8.66 6.78 -7.82
C LEU A 121 -7.49 6.94 -6.84
N ASN A 122 -6.77 5.87 -6.54
CA ASN A 122 -5.60 5.92 -5.67
C ASN A 122 -4.44 6.71 -6.32
N GLU A 123 -4.19 6.51 -7.63
CA GLU A 123 -3.21 7.29 -8.40
C GLU A 123 -3.57 8.77 -8.41
N GLN A 124 -4.81 9.14 -8.75
CA GLN A 124 -5.30 10.53 -8.75
C GLN A 124 -5.20 11.19 -7.36
N SER A 125 -5.53 10.43 -6.30
CA SER A 125 -5.41 10.93 -4.93
C SER A 125 -3.96 11.25 -4.56
N GLN A 126 -3.00 10.40 -4.95
CA GLN A 126 -1.59 10.63 -4.67
C GLN A 126 -1.01 11.78 -5.53
N LEU A 127 -1.42 11.89 -6.79
CA LEU A 127 -1.04 13.02 -7.66
C LEU A 127 -1.53 14.34 -7.06
N ASN A 128 -2.77 14.39 -6.58
CA ASN A 128 -3.30 15.59 -5.92
C ASN A 128 -2.61 15.89 -4.58
N ALA A 129 -2.19 14.88 -3.82
CA ALA A 129 -1.42 15.08 -2.60
C ALA A 129 -0.02 15.67 -2.90
N MET A 130 0.66 15.14 -3.91
CA MET A 130 1.92 15.70 -4.41
C MET A 130 1.74 17.13 -4.92
N TRP A 131 0.66 17.39 -5.67
CA TRP A 131 0.38 18.71 -6.20
C TRP A 131 0.09 19.74 -5.11
N GLU A 132 -0.70 19.37 -4.10
CA GLU A 132 -0.95 20.21 -2.91
C GLU A 132 0.34 20.53 -2.14
N PHE A 133 1.24 19.55 -2.02
CA PHE A 133 2.57 19.79 -1.46
C PHE A 133 3.34 20.84 -2.29
N GLY A 134 3.35 20.69 -3.63
CA GLY A 134 3.98 21.66 -4.53
C GLY A 134 3.37 23.06 -4.42
N PHE A 135 2.05 23.15 -4.30
CA PHE A 135 1.34 24.41 -4.06
C PHE A 135 1.76 25.08 -2.75
N LYS A 136 1.77 24.33 -1.65
CA LYS A 136 2.22 24.83 -0.33
C LYS A 136 3.67 25.30 -0.33
N LYS A 137 4.53 24.73 -1.19
CA LYS A 137 5.92 25.15 -1.38
C LYS A 137 6.07 26.28 -2.42
N GLY A 138 4.97 26.75 -3.00
CA GLY A 138 4.96 27.82 -3.99
C GLY A 138 5.52 27.40 -5.37
N HIS A 139 5.48 26.12 -5.71
CA HIS A 139 5.88 25.63 -7.02
C HIS A 139 4.74 25.59 -8.04
N SER A 140 3.49 25.56 -7.58
CA SER A 140 2.27 25.60 -8.39
C SER A 140 1.41 26.80 -8.03
N THR A 141 0.63 27.33 -8.99
CA THR A 141 -0.33 28.43 -8.80
C THR A 141 -1.72 27.94 -8.38
N PHE A 142 -1.99 26.64 -8.48
CA PHE A 142 -3.26 26.02 -8.10
C PHE A 142 -3.03 24.80 -7.20
N ARG A 143 -4.04 24.47 -6.40
CA ARG A 143 -3.92 23.50 -5.30
C ARG A 143 -4.07 22.05 -5.73
N LYS A 144 -4.88 21.77 -6.76
CA LYS A 144 -5.25 20.41 -7.19
C LYS A 144 -5.36 20.34 -8.70
N LEU A 145 -4.98 19.20 -9.26
CA LEU A 145 -5.27 18.82 -10.62
C LEU A 145 -6.74 18.43 -10.75
N ASP A 146 -7.37 18.78 -11.85
CA ASP A 146 -8.72 18.37 -12.15
C ASP A 146 -8.71 17.00 -12.85
N PHE A 147 -9.55 16.12 -12.36
CA PHE A 147 -9.81 14.81 -12.95
C PHE A 147 -11.30 14.65 -13.23
N LYS A 148 -11.65 14.10 -14.39
CA LYS A 148 -13.03 13.77 -14.69
C LYS A 148 -13.58 12.82 -13.61
N LYS A 149 -14.69 13.22 -12.98
CA LYS A 149 -15.32 12.47 -11.89
C LYS A 149 -15.65 11.05 -12.34
N LEU A 150 -15.05 10.06 -11.68
CA LEU A 150 -15.36 8.67 -11.93
C LEU A 150 -16.64 8.31 -11.18
N ARG A 151 -17.69 7.99 -11.92
CA ARG A 151 -18.85 7.33 -11.32
C ARG A 151 -18.44 5.88 -11.07
N LEU A 152 -18.22 5.52 -9.82
CA LEU A 152 -18.32 4.12 -9.43
C LEU A 152 -19.76 3.75 -9.77
N LYS A 153 -19.99 2.95 -10.83
CA LYS A 153 -21.25 2.21 -10.89
C LYS A 153 -21.32 1.54 -9.54
N SER A 154 -22.43 1.76 -8.80
CA SER A 154 -22.62 1.11 -7.50
C SER A 154 -22.16 -0.30 -7.71
N ALA A 155 -20.99 -0.62 -7.19
CA ALA A 155 -20.54 -1.98 -7.22
C ALA A 155 -21.65 -2.68 -6.46
N VAL A 156 -22.49 -3.41 -7.18
CA VAL A 156 -22.97 -4.64 -6.58
C VAL A 156 -21.68 -5.20 -6.02
N GLU A 157 -21.51 -5.00 -4.71
CA GLU A 157 -20.30 -5.44 -4.03
C GLU A 157 -20.14 -6.87 -4.51
N LYS A 158 -19.11 -7.10 -5.34
CA LYS A 158 -18.69 -8.45 -5.59
C LYS A 158 -18.12 -8.87 -4.23
N LYS A 159 -19.06 -9.20 -3.32
CA LYS A 159 -18.72 -9.84 -2.07
C LYS A 159 -17.80 -10.97 -2.47
N ARG A 160 -16.59 -10.94 -1.94
CA ARG A 160 -15.68 -12.07 -2.15
C ARG A 160 -16.49 -13.30 -1.76
N SER A 161 -16.57 -14.27 -2.65
CA SER A 161 -17.23 -15.53 -2.33
C SER A 161 -16.57 -16.13 -1.09
N THR A 162 -17.38 -16.49 -0.13
CA THR A 162 -16.93 -17.29 1.01
C THR A 162 -16.96 -18.76 0.63
N PHE A 163 -16.15 -19.56 1.26
CA PHE A 163 -16.25 -21.02 1.11
C PHE A 163 -17.62 -21.50 1.59
N THR A 164 -18.24 -22.39 0.83
CA THR A 164 -19.33 -23.21 1.34
C THR A 164 -18.77 -24.25 2.32
N ASP A 165 -19.63 -24.81 3.18
CA ASP A 165 -19.20 -25.88 4.13
C ASP A 165 -18.54 -27.06 3.40
N ALA A 166 -19.08 -27.44 2.24
CA ALA A 166 -18.50 -28.52 1.44
C ALA A 166 -17.10 -28.16 0.88
N GLN A 167 -16.91 -26.93 0.43
CA GLN A 167 -15.60 -26.44 -0.04
C GLN A 167 -14.61 -26.35 1.13
N TYR A 168 -15.05 -25.84 2.28
CA TYR A 168 -14.20 -25.78 3.46
C TYR A 168 -13.78 -27.17 3.95
N ARG A 169 -14.69 -28.14 3.98
CA ARG A 169 -14.36 -29.53 4.32
C ARG A 169 -13.34 -30.14 3.35
N LYS A 170 -13.48 -29.88 2.03
CA LYS A 170 -12.49 -30.34 1.04
C LYS A 170 -11.11 -29.72 1.30
N LEU A 171 -11.04 -28.42 1.57
CA LEU A 171 -9.80 -27.74 1.90
C LEU A 171 -9.17 -28.32 3.18
N HIS A 172 -9.97 -28.51 4.21
CA HIS A 172 -9.54 -29.12 5.47
C HIS A 172 -8.93 -30.50 5.25
N THR A 173 -9.67 -31.41 4.60
CA THR A 173 -9.20 -32.79 4.32
C THR A 173 -7.95 -32.79 3.45
N PHE A 174 -7.89 -31.93 2.42
CA PHE A 174 -6.70 -31.82 1.59
C PHE A 174 -5.49 -31.38 2.41
N THR A 175 -5.60 -30.29 3.16
CA THR A 175 -4.48 -29.75 3.91
C THR A 175 -4.04 -30.64 5.07
N GLU A 176 -4.95 -31.40 5.68
CA GLU A 176 -4.66 -32.41 6.68
C GLU A 176 -3.75 -33.53 6.16
N HIS A 177 -3.86 -33.88 4.87
CA HIS A 177 -3.07 -34.94 4.25
C HIS A 177 -1.92 -34.43 3.39
N TRP A 178 -1.87 -33.14 3.11
CA TRP A 178 -0.92 -32.50 2.18
C TRP A 178 0.56 -32.72 2.55
N HIS A 179 0.86 -32.95 3.81
CA HIS A 179 2.21 -33.23 4.31
C HIS A 179 2.63 -34.70 4.19
N LYS A 180 1.73 -35.62 3.77
CA LYS A 180 1.98 -37.07 3.76
C LYS A 180 2.72 -37.55 2.49
N ASP A 181 3.02 -36.66 1.55
CA ASP A 181 3.80 -36.99 0.37
C ASP A 181 5.24 -37.38 0.78
N LYS A 182 5.63 -38.60 0.41
CA LYS A 182 6.93 -39.20 0.79
C LYS A 182 8.12 -38.55 0.10
N SER A 183 7.91 -37.73 -0.94
CA SER A 183 8.97 -37.01 -1.64
C SER A 183 9.39 -35.71 -0.95
N LEU A 184 8.68 -35.29 0.11
CA LEU A 184 8.91 -34.04 0.79
C LEU A 184 10.12 -34.12 1.75
N SER A 185 10.88 -33.02 1.80
CA SER A 185 11.85 -32.81 2.88
C SER A 185 11.12 -32.59 4.22
N GLU A 186 11.82 -32.84 5.34
CA GLU A 186 11.30 -32.57 6.69
C GLU A 186 10.85 -31.11 6.84
N TYR A 187 11.60 -30.17 6.27
CA TYR A 187 11.23 -28.74 6.23
C TYR A 187 9.87 -28.52 5.56
N GLU A 188 9.65 -29.11 4.38
CA GLU A 188 8.38 -28.98 3.67
C GLU A 188 7.22 -29.66 4.43
N VAL A 189 7.46 -30.79 5.08
CA VAL A 189 6.48 -31.48 5.93
C VAL A 189 6.05 -30.57 7.09
N LEU A 190 7.01 -29.99 7.83
CA LEU A 190 6.73 -29.07 8.94
C LEU A 190 5.99 -27.81 8.44
N LYS A 191 6.44 -27.24 7.34
CA LYS A 191 5.79 -26.07 6.73
C LYS A 191 4.33 -26.36 6.34
N ARG A 192 4.05 -27.48 5.68
CA ARG A 192 2.69 -27.85 5.29
C ARG A 192 1.78 -28.11 6.48
N ARG A 193 2.28 -28.73 7.55
CA ARG A 193 1.55 -28.90 8.82
C ARG A 193 1.25 -27.55 9.46
N MET A 194 2.21 -26.63 9.50
CA MET A 194 2.03 -25.27 10.01
C MET A 194 0.95 -24.50 9.22
N VAL A 195 0.96 -24.61 7.89
CA VAL A 195 -0.04 -23.97 7.02
C VAL A 195 -1.44 -24.54 7.26
N HIS A 196 -1.57 -25.87 7.48
CA HIS A 196 -2.83 -26.48 7.85
C HIS A 196 -3.38 -25.88 9.13
N ASP A 197 -2.62 -25.87 10.22
CA ASP A 197 -3.05 -25.30 11.50
C ASP A 197 -3.34 -23.80 11.37
N MET A 198 -2.58 -23.04 10.56
CA MET A 198 -2.85 -21.64 10.28
C MET A 198 -4.20 -21.42 9.59
N ILE A 199 -4.57 -22.27 8.62
CA ILE A 199 -5.90 -22.20 7.97
C ILE A 199 -7.02 -22.41 8.98
N LEU A 200 -6.88 -23.38 9.88
CA LEU A 200 -7.85 -23.65 10.93
C LEU A 200 -7.97 -22.50 11.92
N ILE A 201 -6.85 -21.94 12.34
CA ILE A 201 -6.82 -20.77 13.22
C ILE A 201 -7.46 -19.55 12.55
N LEU A 202 -7.12 -19.25 11.29
CA LEU A 202 -7.75 -18.16 10.53
C LEU A 202 -9.26 -18.31 10.41
N SER A 203 -9.75 -19.56 10.21
CA SER A 203 -11.18 -19.85 10.10
C SER A 203 -11.93 -19.62 11.41
N ASN A 204 -11.30 -19.89 12.55
CA ASN A 204 -11.91 -19.72 13.87
C ASN A 204 -11.77 -18.31 14.45
N THR A 205 -10.74 -17.57 14.04
CA THR A 205 -10.40 -16.26 14.63
C THR A 205 -10.81 -15.07 13.81
N ALA A 206 -11.09 -15.25 12.51
CA ALA A 206 -11.27 -14.17 11.53
C ALA A 206 -10.12 -13.13 11.53
N LEU A 207 -8.91 -13.52 11.94
CA LEU A 207 -7.72 -12.69 11.87
C LEU A 207 -7.40 -12.33 10.41
N ARG A 208 -6.90 -11.13 10.19
CA ARG A 208 -6.30 -10.82 8.91
C ARG A 208 -5.01 -11.63 8.76
N ILE A 209 -4.72 -12.10 7.54
CA ILE A 209 -3.52 -12.91 7.28
C ILE A 209 -2.23 -12.20 7.72
N GLY A 210 -2.16 -10.88 7.59
CA GLY A 210 -1.03 -10.08 8.06
C GLY A 210 -0.90 -10.01 9.58
N GLU A 211 -2.01 -10.04 10.32
CA GLU A 211 -2.03 -10.12 11.78
C GLU A 211 -1.60 -11.52 12.22
N CYS A 212 -2.16 -12.56 11.60
CA CYS A 212 -1.83 -13.95 11.88
C CYS A 212 -0.33 -14.24 11.69
N ARG A 213 0.26 -13.76 10.58
CA ARG A 213 1.70 -13.93 10.28
C ARG A 213 2.62 -13.26 11.30
N GLN A 214 2.15 -12.26 12.03
CA GLN A 214 2.91 -11.52 13.05
C GLN A 214 2.54 -11.93 14.47
N LEU A 215 1.66 -12.95 14.62
CA LEU A 215 1.26 -13.47 15.93
C LEU A 215 2.46 -14.13 16.61
N ARG A 216 2.66 -13.80 17.88
CA ARG A 216 3.72 -14.35 18.75
C ARG A 216 3.12 -15.22 19.83
N TRP A 217 3.92 -16.12 20.38
CA TRP A 217 3.46 -16.97 21.49
C TRP A 217 3.02 -16.13 22.71
N GLY A 218 3.71 -15.05 23.04
CA GLY A 218 3.32 -14.14 24.12
C GLY A 218 2.03 -13.34 23.87
N HIS A 219 1.42 -13.44 22.67
CA HIS A 219 0.10 -12.87 22.40
C HIS A 219 -1.04 -13.82 22.79
N LEU A 220 -0.71 -15.04 23.19
CA LEU A 220 -1.65 -16.03 23.68
C LEU A 220 -1.58 -16.07 25.20
N SER A 221 -2.70 -15.92 25.86
CA SER A 221 -2.81 -16.06 27.31
C SER A 221 -4.14 -16.70 27.67
N ASP A 222 -4.24 -17.07 28.92
CA ASP A 222 -5.43 -17.55 29.60
C ASP A 222 -6.24 -18.61 28.85
N GLU A 223 -6.39 -19.69 29.49
CA GLU A 223 -7.25 -20.80 29.08
C GLU A 223 -8.57 -20.69 29.80
N GLN A 224 -9.64 -20.67 29.05
CA GLN A 224 -10.97 -20.78 29.60
C GLN A 224 -11.61 -22.07 29.10
N THR A 225 -12.06 -22.91 30.01
CA THR A 225 -12.84 -24.10 29.66
C THR A 225 -14.33 -23.76 29.71
N LEU A 226 -14.98 -23.81 28.55
CA LEU A 226 -16.44 -23.77 28.48
C LEU A 226 -17.01 -25.20 28.65
N VAL A 227 -17.99 -25.34 29.51
CA VAL A 227 -18.76 -26.58 29.66
C VAL A 227 -20.14 -26.35 29.05
N ASN A 228 -20.47 -27.12 28.04
CA ASN A 228 -21.83 -27.12 27.52
C ASN A 228 -22.75 -27.82 28.54
N LYS A 229 -23.71 -27.09 29.09
CA LYS A 229 -24.61 -27.55 30.14
C LYS A 229 -25.52 -28.73 29.73
N ASP A 230 -25.80 -28.87 28.44
CA ASP A 230 -26.70 -29.89 27.91
C ASP A 230 -25.96 -31.20 27.54
N THR A 231 -24.67 -31.11 27.27
CA THR A 231 -23.88 -32.25 26.78
C THR A 231 -22.66 -32.58 27.62
N ASP A 232 -22.40 -31.83 28.70
CA ASP A 232 -21.16 -31.86 29.52
C ASP A 232 -19.86 -31.75 28.70
N LYS A 233 -19.97 -31.40 27.45
CA LYS A 233 -18.81 -31.27 26.58
C LYS A 233 -17.98 -30.07 26.99
N LYS A 234 -16.74 -30.33 27.34
CA LYS A 234 -15.73 -29.30 27.63
C LYS A 234 -15.08 -28.82 26.36
N THR A 235 -14.96 -27.51 26.21
CA THR A 235 -14.25 -26.87 25.11
C THR A 235 -13.23 -25.86 25.66
N ASN A 236 -11.98 -26.07 25.36
CA ASN A 236 -10.91 -25.16 25.76
C ASN A 236 -10.81 -23.98 24.77
N LEU A 237 -10.93 -22.81 25.32
CA LEU A 237 -10.70 -21.54 24.57
C LEU A 237 -9.28 -21.04 24.80
N VAL A 238 -8.79 -20.28 23.84
CA VAL A 238 -7.56 -19.50 23.96
C VAL A 238 -7.89 -18.02 23.90
N TYR A 239 -7.27 -17.21 24.75
CA TYR A 239 -7.35 -15.76 24.72
C TYR A 239 -6.21 -15.22 23.84
N ILE A 240 -6.56 -14.43 22.84
CA ILE A 240 -5.62 -13.86 21.87
C ILE A 240 -5.64 -12.34 22.02
N THR A 241 -4.47 -11.76 22.25
CA THR A 241 -4.25 -10.32 22.24
C THR A 241 -3.52 -9.91 20.97
N ILE A 242 -4.15 -9.02 20.19
CA ILE A 242 -3.57 -8.46 18.97
C ILE A 242 -3.07 -7.07 19.28
N PRO A 243 -1.74 -6.84 19.38
CA PRO A 243 -1.19 -5.54 19.66
C PRO A 243 -1.49 -4.51 18.57
N LYS A 244 -1.55 -3.23 18.94
CA LYS A 244 -1.74 -2.07 18.05
C LYS A 244 -0.83 -2.13 16.81
N LEU A 245 0.43 -2.50 17.00
CA LEU A 245 1.46 -2.46 15.94
C LEU A 245 1.21 -3.43 14.77
N ILE A 246 0.56 -4.57 15.03
CA ILE A 246 0.30 -5.56 13.97
C ILE A 246 -1.08 -5.43 13.34
N THR A 247 -1.94 -4.53 13.85
CA THR A 247 -3.27 -4.27 13.26
C THR A 247 -3.21 -3.22 12.17
N LYS A 248 -3.98 -3.42 11.10
CA LYS A 248 -4.09 -2.45 10.01
C LYS A 248 -4.65 -1.09 10.46
N VAL A 249 -5.54 -1.11 11.45
CA VAL A 249 -6.24 0.08 11.97
C VAL A 249 -5.56 0.65 13.21
N ARG A 250 -4.42 0.10 13.62
CA ARG A 250 -3.63 0.53 14.78
C ARG A 250 -4.44 0.59 16.10
N VAL A 251 -5.41 -0.29 16.23
CA VAL A 251 -6.20 -0.46 17.47
C VAL A 251 -5.95 -1.86 18.00
N ALA A 252 -5.49 -1.97 19.24
CA ALA A 252 -5.34 -3.26 19.92
C ALA A 252 -6.71 -3.89 20.16
N ARG A 253 -6.78 -5.21 20.10
CA ARG A 253 -7.98 -5.96 20.43
C ARG A 253 -7.63 -7.31 21.03
N SER A 254 -8.51 -7.83 21.87
CA SER A 254 -8.38 -9.15 22.45
C SER A 254 -9.70 -9.90 22.41
N PHE A 255 -9.66 -11.21 22.31
CA PHE A 255 -10.85 -12.04 22.26
C PHE A 255 -10.53 -13.49 22.62
N PHE A 256 -11.54 -14.22 23.09
CA PHE A 256 -11.52 -15.68 23.21
C PHE A 256 -11.93 -16.34 21.91
N THR A 257 -11.31 -17.46 21.59
CA THR A 257 -11.65 -18.27 20.41
C THR A 257 -11.50 -19.75 20.67
N HIS A 258 -12.20 -20.55 19.88
CA HIS A 258 -12.01 -21.99 19.80
C HIS A 258 -10.70 -22.36 19.10
N GLY A 259 -10.28 -23.62 19.19
CA GLY A 259 -9.13 -24.14 18.44
C GLY A 259 -7.83 -24.06 19.21
N ARG A 260 -7.89 -24.10 20.54
CA ARG A 260 -6.71 -24.21 21.41
C ARG A 260 -5.79 -25.34 20.97
N GLU A 261 -6.35 -26.47 20.59
CA GLU A 261 -5.63 -27.66 20.12
C GLU A 261 -4.75 -27.40 18.87
N TYR A 262 -5.07 -26.41 18.07
CA TYR A 262 -4.25 -26.05 16.90
C TYR A 262 -2.95 -25.36 17.32
N PHE A 263 -3.03 -24.51 18.35
CA PHE A 263 -1.85 -23.85 18.92
C PHE A 263 -0.99 -24.87 19.68
N ASP A 264 -1.59 -25.79 20.43
CA ASP A 264 -0.87 -26.84 21.16
C ASP A 264 -0.09 -27.71 20.17
N ARG A 265 -0.72 -28.19 19.10
CA ARG A 265 -0.03 -28.95 18.03
C ARG A 265 1.12 -28.19 17.37
N LEU A 266 0.98 -26.88 17.19
CA LEU A 266 2.05 -26.03 16.66
C LEU A 266 3.20 -25.95 17.65
N LYS A 267 2.91 -25.76 18.94
CA LYS A 267 3.90 -25.65 20.01
C LYS A 267 4.70 -26.95 20.17
N ASP A 268 4.02 -28.09 20.09
CA ASP A 268 4.66 -29.42 20.22
C ASP A 268 5.62 -29.76 19.07
N ARG A 269 5.47 -29.08 17.91
CA ARG A 269 6.27 -29.35 16.69
C ARG A 269 7.36 -28.33 16.45
N GLN A 270 7.40 -27.25 17.23
CA GLN A 270 8.33 -26.14 17.02
C GLN A 270 9.37 -26.06 18.13
N GLU A 271 10.61 -25.73 17.75
CA GLU A 271 11.70 -25.46 18.70
C GLU A 271 11.60 -24.01 19.26
N PHE A 272 10.99 -23.10 18.51
CA PHE A 272 10.94 -21.67 18.83
C PHE A 272 9.58 -21.28 19.43
N THR A 273 9.42 -21.49 20.75
CA THR A 273 8.15 -21.32 21.47
C THR A 273 8.17 -20.27 22.57
N ASN A 274 9.21 -19.44 22.66
CA ASN A 274 9.29 -18.36 23.62
C ASN A 274 8.30 -17.23 23.25
N ASP A 275 7.88 -16.44 24.21
CA ASP A 275 6.88 -15.36 24.06
C ASP A 275 7.19 -14.38 22.91
N THR A 276 8.46 -14.12 22.65
CA THR A 276 8.91 -13.22 21.56
C THR A 276 8.93 -13.88 20.18
N HIS A 277 8.82 -15.21 20.10
CA HIS A 277 8.87 -15.92 18.83
C HIS A 277 7.54 -15.88 18.08
N LEU A 278 7.62 -15.81 16.74
CA LEU A 278 6.47 -15.89 15.85
C LEU A 278 5.93 -17.32 15.81
N ILE A 279 4.61 -17.45 15.91
CA ILE A 279 3.93 -18.76 15.86
C ILE A 279 4.05 -19.38 14.47
N PHE A 280 3.87 -18.59 13.41
CA PHE A 280 3.94 -19.06 12.02
C PHE A 280 5.29 -18.74 11.41
N SER A 281 6.34 -19.38 11.92
CA SER A 281 7.73 -19.17 11.52
C SER A 281 8.53 -20.47 11.67
N MET A 282 9.43 -20.72 10.71
CA MET A 282 10.32 -21.87 10.75
C MET A 282 11.56 -21.63 11.63
N ASN A 283 11.86 -20.40 12.01
CA ASN A 283 13.01 -20.01 12.84
C ASN A 283 12.64 -19.10 14.02
N GLY A 284 11.37 -18.93 14.31
CA GLY A 284 10.83 -18.12 15.41
C GLY A 284 10.88 -16.61 15.20
N THR A 285 11.68 -16.10 14.26
CA THR A 285 11.93 -14.66 14.11
C THR A 285 11.40 -14.06 12.81
N LYS A 286 11.32 -14.86 11.75
CA LYS A 286 10.94 -14.41 10.42
C LYS A 286 9.71 -15.15 9.91
N SER A 287 8.65 -14.43 9.56
CA SER A 287 7.49 -15.01 8.89
C SER A 287 7.79 -15.32 7.42
N PHE A 288 6.98 -16.16 6.79
CA PHE A 288 7.04 -16.37 5.35
C PHE A 288 6.87 -15.05 4.60
N ASP A 289 7.66 -14.84 3.55
CA ASP A 289 7.51 -13.67 2.70
C ASP A 289 6.28 -13.79 1.75
N ASP A 290 5.92 -12.69 1.09
CA ASP A 290 4.73 -12.68 0.21
C ASP A 290 4.88 -13.58 -1.02
N LYS A 291 6.12 -13.82 -1.49
CA LYS A 291 6.38 -14.73 -2.63
C LYS A 291 6.21 -16.17 -2.21
N GLU A 292 6.65 -16.52 -1.02
CA GLU A 292 6.50 -17.86 -0.45
C GLU A 292 5.03 -18.14 -0.15
N TRP A 293 4.31 -17.20 0.46
CA TRP A 293 2.85 -17.28 0.60
C TRP A 293 2.14 -17.43 -0.74
N GLY A 294 2.51 -16.66 -1.74
CA GLY A 294 1.95 -16.78 -3.09
C GLY A 294 2.17 -18.15 -3.71
N ARG A 295 3.30 -18.82 -3.42
CA ARG A 295 3.55 -20.21 -3.85
C ARG A 295 2.69 -21.21 -3.10
N ILE A 296 2.59 -21.08 -1.78
CA ILE A 296 1.73 -21.93 -0.94
C ILE A 296 0.29 -21.89 -1.40
N TRP A 297 -0.28 -20.67 -1.58
CA TRP A 297 -1.67 -20.52 -2.03
C TRP A 297 -1.96 -21.03 -3.44
N LYS A 298 -0.96 -21.14 -4.29
CA LYS A 298 -1.12 -21.75 -5.63
C LYS A 298 -1.13 -23.29 -5.60
N GLN A 299 -0.63 -23.88 -4.53
CA GLN A 299 -0.62 -25.33 -4.32
C GLN A 299 -1.90 -25.86 -3.63
N LEU A 300 -2.61 -24.95 -2.95
CA LEU A 300 -3.91 -25.18 -2.32
C LEU A 300 -5.08 -24.97 -3.29
#